data_f66fcd756b799def96bc9af376abb7dd
#
_entry.id   f66fcd756b799def96bc9af376abb7dd
#
_cell.length_a   1.000
_cell.length_b   1.000
_cell.length_c   1.000
_cell.angle_alpha   90.00
_cell.angle_beta   90.00
_cell.angle_gamma   90.00
#
_symmetry.space_group_name_H-M   'P 1'
#
loop_
_entity.id
_entity.type
_entity.pdbx_description
1 polymer ?
#
loop_
_entity_poly.entity_id
_entity_poly.type
_entity_poly.pdbx_seq_one_letter_code
_entity_poly.pdbx_strand_id
1 'polypeptide(L)'
;AGSTELVVSAPDSKDKVVPLKVLEPNETYGNLLKKWDAMISGNDFYSTESSYMKEIFNINEKEVEGYLSSFLANDEKKIWDVVGDYSKSTNLTKTYRRVEQIAKSVTNKNSKYYNDDKVIQVVKHSMKLMYDHYYNENTESKGNWWDYEIGVPRAINNILTIMNRYFSKEEIAKYLKPVSKMVPDPSKIMVSQNRGKTAVGGNLSDLGKVKIIEALLLEDDAKLERSIQAVSNVLALVSEGEGFYYDGSYVDHTNIAYTGAYGNVLIDGFSQLLPVIQASPYKISNDKLNVLYHWIHQGFLPLIYKGGLMDMTRGRSLSRKVQNDHYAAVEVLRGILRIAEASDQQEKAKLQGLVKDIVSSDNFYDTFKSLKSFYDVHLFESLMYNPMVEATPRDTYLKLYQAMDKVAYYNKEREFAFGISMYSNKIQNYEFMNNENAKGWYTSDGASYFYNDDLSHYSDDYWATVDPYKLAGITETNEARAKGSGMTTMDHSFVGSTALG
;
A
#
# COMPACT_ATOMS: atom_id res chain seq x y z
N ALA A 1 0.97 30.66 -19.62
CA ALA A 1 1.10 29.46 -20.44
C ALA A 1 1.52 29.83 -21.87
N GLY A 2 2.38 29.04 -22.47
CA GLY A 2 2.84 29.25 -23.85
C GLY A 2 3.17 27.92 -24.53
N SER A 3 3.27 27.92 -25.83
CA SER A 3 3.83 26.83 -26.61
C SER A 3 5.13 27.27 -27.25
N THR A 4 6.12 26.40 -27.26
CA THR A 4 7.39 26.58 -27.97
C THR A 4 7.81 25.27 -28.60
N GLU A 5 8.82 25.29 -29.42
CA GLU A 5 9.37 24.11 -30.07
C GLU A 5 10.82 23.91 -29.62
N LEU A 6 11.18 22.69 -29.30
CA LEU A 6 12.56 22.26 -29.13
C LEU A 6 13.02 21.64 -30.46
N VAL A 7 14.01 22.24 -31.08
CA VAL A 7 14.65 21.67 -32.25
C VAL A 7 15.89 20.91 -31.80
N VAL A 8 15.91 19.61 -32.06
CA VAL A 8 17.08 18.77 -31.80
C VAL A 8 17.75 18.48 -33.10
N SER A 9 18.96 19.00 -33.26
CA SER A 9 19.79 18.84 -34.46
C SER A 9 21.03 18.02 -34.14
N ALA A 10 21.43 17.15 -35.06
CA ALA A 10 22.72 16.46 -35.02
C ALA A 10 23.38 16.53 -36.39
N PRO A 11 24.73 16.54 -36.46
CA PRO A 11 25.41 16.47 -37.72
C PRO A 11 24.91 15.29 -38.56
N ASP A 12 24.66 15.53 -39.83
CA ASP A 12 24.21 14.53 -40.82
C ASP A 12 22.82 13.89 -40.56
N SER A 13 21.98 14.50 -39.73
CA SER A 13 20.61 14.03 -39.49
C SER A 13 19.57 15.14 -39.76
N LYS A 14 18.30 14.74 -40.00
CA LYS A 14 17.19 15.71 -40.06
C LYS A 14 16.86 16.21 -38.67
N ASP A 15 16.67 17.52 -38.52
CA ASP A 15 16.19 18.13 -37.28
C ASP A 15 14.87 17.50 -36.82
N LYS A 16 14.80 17.18 -35.56
CA LYS A 16 13.57 16.72 -34.92
C LYS A 16 12.96 17.88 -34.16
N VAL A 17 11.79 18.30 -34.56
CA VAL A 17 11.01 19.32 -33.87
C VAL A 17 10.11 18.63 -32.83
N VAL A 18 10.22 19.01 -31.56
CA VAL A 18 9.40 18.54 -30.46
C VAL A 18 8.58 19.71 -29.92
N PRO A 19 7.25 19.69 -30.05
CA PRO A 19 6.43 20.75 -29.50
C PRO A 19 6.48 20.68 -27.98
N LEU A 20 6.74 21.81 -27.34
CA LEU A 20 6.75 21.96 -25.89
C LEU A 20 5.58 22.85 -25.47
N LYS A 21 4.77 22.37 -24.54
CA LYS A 21 3.76 23.18 -23.87
C LYS A 21 4.28 23.59 -22.51
N VAL A 22 4.47 24.87 -22.29
CA VAL A 22 4.77 25.43 -20.97
C VAL A 22 3.45 25.65 -20.23
N LEU A 23 3.21 24.87 -19.21
CA LEU A 23 2.04 25.02 -18.35
C LEU A 23 2.29 26.10 -17.28
N GLU A 24 1.24 26.82 -16.91
CA GLU A 24 1.30 27.62 -15.69
C GLU A 24 1.53 26.70 -14.48
N PRO A 25 2.24 27.17 -13.43
CA PRO A 25 2.47 26.38 -12.23
C PRO A 25 1.18 25.78 -11.64
N ASN A 26 0.10 26.55 -11.61
CA ASN A 26 -1.21 26.11 -11.12
C ASN A 26 -1.81 24.94 -11.94
N GLU A 27 -1.61 24.94 -13.28
CA GLU A 27 -2.06 23.81 -14.13
C GLU A 27 -1.26 22.56 -13.84
N THR A 28 0.02 22.69 -13.55
CA THR A 28 0.88 21.54 -13.20
C THR A 28 0.44 20.91 -11.87
N TYR A 29 0.32 21.69 -10.82
CA TYR A 29 -0.13 21.21 -9.51
C TYR A 29 -1.55 20.65 -9.56
N GLY A 30 -2.48 21.35 -10.26
CA GLY A 30 -3.84 20.88 -10.46
C GLY A 30 -3.92 19.53 -11.17
N ASN A 31 -3.08 19.28 -12.17
CA ASN A 31 -3.02 18.00 -12.87
C ASN A 31 -2.46 16.87 -12.00
N LEU A 32 -1.47 17.15 -11.15
CA LEU A 32 -0.94 16.18 -10.20
C LEU A 32 -1.94 15.86 -9.09
N LEU A 33 -2.67 16.86 -8.58
CA LEU A 33 -3.75 16.66 -7.62
C LEU A 33 -4.90 15.84 -8.20
N LYS A 34 -5.26 16.03 -9.49
CA LYS A 34 -6.24 15.16 -10.18
C LYS A 34 -5.80 13.69 -10.24
N LYS A 35 -4.50 13.43 -10.46
CA LYS A 35 -3.97 12.06 -10.40
C LYS A 35 -4.08 11.47 -9.00
N TRP A 36 -3.85 12.28 -7.96
CA TRP A 36 -4.04 11.83 -6.58
C TRP A 36 -5.51 11.60 -6.25
N ASP A 37 -6.41 12.50 -6.67
CA ASP A 37 -7.86 12.31 -6.51
C ASP A 37 -8.35 11.03 -7.21
N ALA A 38 -7.91 10.77 -8.43
CA ALA A 38 -8.18 9.52 -9.14
C ALA A 38 -7.79 8.29 -8.31
N MET A 39 -6.64 8.33 -7.62
CA MET A 39 -6.16 7.24 -6.77
C MET A 39 -7.00 7.06 -5.50
N ILE A 40 -7.41 8.15 -4.84
CA ILE A 40 -8.04 8.09 -3.50
C ILE A 40 -9.56 8.07 -3.52
N SER A 41 -10.21 8.79 -4.44
CA SER A 41 -11.66 8.75 -4.63
C SER A 41 -12.08 7.80 -5.75
N GLY A 42 -11.36 7.83 -6.85
CA GLY A 42 -11.66 7.08 -8.06
C GLY A 42 -13.01 7.44 -8.70
N ASN A 43 -13.61 8.58 -8.30
CA ASN A 43 -14.96 8.96 -8.70
C ASN A 43 -15.14 9.07 -10.22
N ASP A 44 -14.10 9.48 -10.96
CA ASP A 44 -14.13 9.56 -12.42
C ASP A 44 -14.13 8.19 -13.12
N PHE A 45 -13.77 7.12 -12.40
CA PHE A 45 -13.77 5.74 -12.91
C PHE A 45 -15.02 4.96 -12.56
N TYR A 46 -15.86 5.48 -11.65
CA TYR A 46 -17.07 4.79 -11.26
C TYR A 46 -17.99 4.53 -12.45
N SER A 47 -18.40 3.28 -12.61
CA SER A 47 -19.32 2.85 -13.65
C SER A 47 -20.48 2.05 -13.06
N THR A 48 -21.68 2.39 -13.47
CA THR A 48 -22.88 1.63 -13.14
C THR A 48 -22.98 0.28 -13.89
N GLU A 49 -22.09 0.02 -14.82
CA GLU A 49 -22.02 -1.27 -15.51
C GLU A 49 -21.24 -2.30 -14.71
N SER A 50 -20.31 -1.87 -13.83
CA SER A 50 -19.54 -2.75 -12.95
C SER A 50 -20.35 -3.12 -11.70
N SER A 51 -20.61 -4.41 -11.51
CA SER A 51 -21.27 -4.92 -10.29
C SER A 51 -20.41 -4.71 -9.04
N TYR A 52 -19.09 -4.84 -9.16
CA TYR A 52 -18.16 -4.63 -8.06
C TYR A 52 -18.11 -3.17 -7.63
N MET A 53 -18.07 -2.23 -8.59
CA MET A 53 -18.14 -0.80 -8.27
C MET A 53 -19.46 -0.41 -7.63
N LYS A 54 -20.58 -0.98 -8.10
CA LYS A 54 -21.90 -0.79 -7.47
C LYS A 54 -21.92 -1.25 -6.01
N GLU A 55 -21.33 -2.40 -5.72
CA GLU A 55 -21.26 -2.92 -4.36
C GLU A 55 -20.46 -1.98 -3.45
N ILE A 56 -19.26 -1.56 -3.87
CA ILE A 56 -18.43 -0.58 -3.14
C ILE A 56 -19.22 0.73 -2.94
N PHE A 57 -19.85 1.23 -3.99
CA PHE A 57 -20.63 2.46 -3.94
C PHE A 57 -21.76 2.38 -2.92
N ASN A 58 -22.56 1.30 -2.96
CA ASN A 58 -23.70 1.12 -2.06
C ASN A 58 -23.25 1.02 -0.58
N ILE A 59 -22.13 0.33 -0.31
CA ILE A 59 -21.56 0.27 1.03
C ILE A 59 -21.15 1.68 1.50
N ASN A 60 -20.43 2.41 0.67
CA ASN A 60 -19.96 3.75 0.98
C ASN A 60 -21.10 4.75 1.21
N GLU A 61 -22.13 4.73 0.36
CA GLU A 61 -23.31 5.62 0.51
C GLU A 61 -24.08 5.31 1.80
N LYS A 62 -24.22 4.04 2.16
CA LYS A 62 -24.85 3.64 3.43
C LYS A 62 -24.07 4.10 4.65
N GLU A 63 -22.74 4.01 4.60
CA GLU A 63 -21.88 4.54 5.66
C GLU A 63 -22.01 6.05 5.79
N VAL A 64 -21.97 6.78 4.67
CA VAL A 64 -22.15 8.25 4.64
C VAL A 64 -23.52 8.65 5.17
N GLU A 65 -24.59 7.94 4.80
CA GLU A 65 -25.92 8.17 5.38
C GLU A 65 -25.93 8.02 6.90
N GLY A 66 -25.26 7.00 7.43
CA GLY A 66 -25.07 6.80 8.87
C GLY A 66 -24.28 7.94 9.53
N TYR A 67 -23.23 8.43 8.88
CA TYR A 67 -22.45 9.57 9.41
C TYR A 67 -23.26 10.86 9.41
N LEU A 68 -24.00 11.15 8.34
CA LEU A 68 -24.83 12.36 8.25
C LEU A 68 -26.00 12.32 9.24
N SER A 69 -26.66 11.18 9.43
CA SER A 69 -27.77 11.04 10.37
C SER A 69 -27.35 11.17 11.85
N SER A 70 -26.11 10.82 12.17
CA SER A 70 -25.54 10.90 13.53
C SER A 70 -24.68 12.14 13.76
N PHE A 71 -24.65 13.06 12.81
CA PHE A 71 -23.88 14.32 12.91
C PHE A 71 -24.45 15.26 13.97
N LEU A 72 -23.59 15.77 14.85
CA LEU A 72 -23.96 16.65 15.97
C LEU A 72 -23.84 18.12 15.55
N ALA A 73 -24.81 18.63 14.82
CA ALA A 73 -24.78 19.95 14.20
C ALA A 73 -24.60 21.14 15.18
N ASN A 74 -25.05 20.99 16.42
CA ASN A 74 -25.02 22.05 17.44
C ASN A 74 -24.01 21.78 18.58
N ASP A 75 -23.20 20.74 18.47
CA ASP A 75 -22.15 20.48 19.45
C ASP A 75 -20.87 21.23 19.06
N GLU A 76 -20.34 22.01 19.99
CA GLU A 76 -19.13 22.84 19.75
C GLU A 76 -17.83 22.06 19.95
N LYS A 77 -17.90 20.82 20.45
CA LYS A 77 -16.73 20.01 20.82
C LYS A 77 -16.67 18.65 20.14
N LYS A 78 -17.79 18.16 19.63
CA LYS A 78 -17.87 16.83 19.03
C LYS A 78 -18.56 16.89 17.67
N ILE A 79 -18.11 16.03 16.76
CA ILE A 79 -18.76 15.83 15.45
C ILE A 79 -19.67 14.61 15.52
N TRP A 80 -19.23 13.55 16.18
CA TRP A 80 -19.96 12.30 16.42
C TRP A 80 -19.67 11.76 17.82
N ASP A 81 -20.67 11.28 18.54
CA ASP A 81 -20.50 10.72 19.88
C ASP A 81 -19.59 9.47 19.89
N VAL A 82 -19.77 8.57 18.93
CA VAL A 82 -19.05 7.28 18.85
C VAL A 82 -17.52 7.46 18.76
N VAL A 83 -17.05 8.56 18.19
CA VAL A 83 -15.63 8.91 18.06
C VAL A 83 -15.29 10.25 18.74
N GLY A 84 -16.18 10.77 19.58
CA GLY A 84 -16.07 12.10 20.19
C GLY A 84 -15.12 12.18 21.40
N ASP A 85 -14.58 11.06 21.87
CA ASP A 85 -13.53 11.04 22.90
C ASP A 85 -12.15 11.25 22.24
N TYR A 86 -11.79 12.52 22.02
CA TYR A 86 -10.53 12.91 21.38
C TYR A 86 -9.30 12.85 22.30
N SER A 87 -9.45 12.41 23.54
CA SER A 87 -8.31 12.00 24.38
C SER A 87 -7.62 10.75 23.82
N LYS A 88 -8.33 9.96 23.02
CA LYS A 88 -7.82 8.82 22.27
C LYS A 88 -7.42 9.26 20.87
N SER A 89 -6.13 9.28 20.58
CA SER A 89 -5.59 9.72 19.28
C SER A 89 -6.21 9.03 18.06
N THR A 90 -6.53 7.74 18.20
CA THR A 90 -7.20 6.96 17.15
C THR A 90 -8.58 7.53 16.75
N ASN A 91 -9.27 8.24 17.65
CA ASN A 91 -10.55 8.87 17.32
C ASN A 91 -10.38 10.14 16.47
N LEU A 92 -9.24 10.83 16.56
CA LEU A 92 -8.90 11.89 15.61
C LEU A 92 -8.84 11.34 14.18
N THR A 93 -8.06 10.27 13.98
CA THR A 93 -7.95 9.62 12.68
C THR A 93 -9.31 9.11 12.17
N LYS A 94 -10.09 8.45 13.03
CA LYS A 94 -11.43 7.96 12.66
C LYS A 94 -12.37 9.08 12.25
N THR A 95 -12.34 10.21 12.95
CA THR A 95 -13.15 11.39 12.64
C THR A 95 -12.80 11.94 11.26
N TYR A 96 -11.53 12.21 10.99
CA TYR A 96 -11.11 12.72 9.69
C TYR A 96 -11.39 11.75 8.55
N ARG A 97 -11.28 10.43 8.76
CA ARG A 97 -11.65 9.42 7.75
C ARG A 97 -13.13 9.40 7.42
N ARG A 98 -14.01 9.65 8.41
CA ARG A 98 -15.46 9.84 8.15
C ARG A 98 -15.71 11.08 7.30
N VAL A 99 -15.03 12.18 7.61
CA VAL A 99 -15.11 13.42 6.82
C VAL A 99 -14.60 13.18 5.39
N GLU A 100 -13.51 12.45 5.22
CA GLU A 100 -12.99 12.03 3.90
C GLU A 100 -14.01 11.21 3.12
N GLN A 101 -14.68 10.26 3.78
CA GLN A 101 -15.72 9.44 3.14
C GLN A 101 -16.91 10.29 2.68
N ILE A 102 -17.35 11.26 3.48
CA ILE A 102 -18.39 12.23 3.10
C ILE A 102 -17.91 13.07 1.90
N ALA A 103 -16.65 13.52 1.90
CA ALA A 103 -16.06 14.27 0.80
C ALA A 103 -16.07 13.49 -0.52
N LYS A 104 -15.77 12.19 -0.48
CA LYS A 104 -15.85 11.30 -1.67
C LYS A 104 -17.29 11.21 -2.21
N SER A 105 -18.27 11.11 -1.34
CA SER A 105 -19.68 11.02 -1.74
C SER A 105 -20.20 12.34 -2.32
N VAL A 106 -19.89 13.48 -1.69
CA VAL A 106 -20.37 14.80 -2.16
C VAL A 106 -19.75 15.22 -3.51
N THR A 107 -18.64 14.60 -3.90
CA THR A 107 -17.99 14.85 -5.21
C THR A 107 -18.28 13.78 -6.26
N ASN A 108 -18.94 12.67 -5.90
CA ASN A 108 -19.33 11.63 -6.84
C ASN A 108 -20.65 11.98 -7.53
N LYS A 109 -20.62 12.11 -8.85
CA LYS A 109 -21.80 12.51 -9.67
C LYS A 109 -22.99 11.56 -9.55
N ASN A 110 -22.79 10.34 -9.12
CA ASN A 110 -23.83 9.33 -8.97
C ASN A 110 -24.40 9.27 -7.55
N SER A 111 -23.78 9.98 -6.59
CA SER A 111 -24.28 10.05 -5.23
C SER A 111 -25.49 10.97 -5.11
N LYS A 112 -26.45 10.59 -4.26
CA LYS A 112 -27.56 11.48 -3.87
C LYS A 112 -27.09 12.76 -3.15
N TYR A 113 -25.86 12.77 -2.68
CA TYR A 113 -25.24 13.90 -2.00
C TYR A 113 -24.35 14.76 -2.92
N TYR A 114 -24.35 14.47 -4.23
CA TYR A 114 -23.52 15.20 -5.19
C TYR A 114 -23.82 16.70 -5.17
N ASN A 115 -22.78 17.52 -4.90
CA ASN A 115 -22.89 18.98 -4.77
C ASN A 115 -23.97 19.48 -3.78
N ASP A 116 -24.37 18.67 -2.81
CA ASP A 116 -25.32 19.09 -1.77
C ASP A 116 -24.65 20.09 -0.82
N ASP A 117 -25.14 21.33 -0.83
CA ASP A 117 -24.58 22.41 -0.02
C ASP A 117 -24.62 22.11 1.48
N LYS A 118 -25.64 21.40 1.98
CA LYS A 118 -25.73 21.03 3.40
C LYS A 118 -24.62 20.03 3.76
N VAL A 119 -24.35 19.06 2.88
CA VAL A 119 -23.32 18.07 3.09
C VAL A 119 -21.92 18.69 2.95
N ILE A 120 -21.73 19.64 2.01
CA ILE A 120 -20.50 20.44 1.90
C ILE A 120 -20.26 21.20 3.22
N GLN A 121 -21.29 21.80 3.82
CA GLN A 121 -21.17 22.51 5.10
C GLN A 121 -20.84 21.55 6.25
N VAL A 122 -21.31 20.30 6.25
CA VAL A 122 -20.89 19.28 7.24
C VAL A 122 -19.38 19.08 7.17
N VAL A 123 -18.81 18.92 5.97
CA VAL A 123 -17.35 18.77 5.81
C VAL A 123 -16.61 20.01 6.29
N LYS A 124 -17.02 21.21 5.86
CA LYS A 124 -16.37 22.47 6.28
C LYS A 124 -16.45 22.71 7.79
N HIS A 125 -17.61 22.48 8.39
CA HIS A 125 -17.81 22.58 9.84
C HIS A 125 -16.90 21.59 10.59
N SER A 126 -16.85 20.34 10.13
CA SER A 126 -16.00 19.31 10.73
C SER A 126 -14.51 19.67 10.67
N MET A 127 -14.03 20.13 9.51
CA MET A 127 -12.65 20.59 9.35
C MET A 127 -12.35 21.77 10.29
N LYS A 128 -13.27 22.74 10.40
CA LYS A 128 -13.11 23.90 11.28
C LYS A 128 -13.07 23.50 12.75
N LEU A 129 -14.05 22.69 13.22
CA LEU A 129 -14.14 22.26 14.62
C LEU A 129 -12.88 21.49 15.03
N MET A 130 -12.45 20.53 14.20
CA MET A 130 -11.26 19.74 14.48
C MET A 130 -9.99 20.59 14.52
N TYR A 131 -9.87 21.58 13.64
CA TYR A 131 -8.76 22.52 13.67
C TYR A 131 -8.80 23.42 14.90
N ASP A 132 -9.95 24.00 15.21
CA ASP A 132 -10.05 24.98 16.31
C ASP A 132 -9.76 24.34 17.69
N HIS A 133 -10.05 23.03 17.87
CA HIS A 133 -10.00 22.40 19.19
C HIS A 133 -8.99 21.25 19.33
N TYR A 134 -8.65 20.52 18.25
CA TYR A 134 -7.99 19.21 18.41
C TYR A 134 -6.74 19.00 17.58
N TYR A 135 -6.67 19.57 16.37
CA TYR A 135 -5.53 19.33 15.48
C TYR A 135 -5.13 20.61 14.74
N ASN A 136 -4.31 21.42 15.39
CA ASN A 136 -3.77 22.67 14.89
C ASN A 136 -2.27 22.79 15.20
N GLU A 137 -1.66 23.91 14.82
CA GLU A 137 -0.22 24.17 15.04
C GLU A 137 0.20 24.23 16.51
N ASN A 138 -0.73 24.34 17.45
CA ASN A 138 -0.46 24.34 18.90
C ASN A 138 -0.71 22.96 19.54
N THR A 139 -1.19 21.99 18.78
CA THR A 139 -1.48 20.65 19.29
C THR A 139 -0.21 19.91 19.69
N GLU A 140 -0.23 19.30 20.86
CA GLU A 140 0.77 18.33 21.32
C GLU A 140 0.33 16.92 20.99
N SER A 141 1.26 16.10 20.49
CA SER A 141 1.02 14.69 20.21
C SER A 141 0.88 13.89 21.50
N LYS A 142 -0.30 13.27 21.71
CA LYS A 142 -0.61 12.42 22.87
C LYS A 142 -1.13 11.06 22.40
N GLY A 143 -0.57 9.97 22.92
CA GLY A 143 -0.95 8.61 22.51
C GLY A 143 -0.13 8.08 21.34
N ASN A 144 -0.79 7.62 20.28
CA ASN A 144 -0.06 7.03 19.14
C ASN A 144 0.43 8.12 18.17
N TRP A 145 1.74 8.21 18.01
CA TRP A 145 2.39 9.14 17.07
C TRP A 145 1.87 9.00 15.63
N TRP A 146 1.53 7.79 15.21
CA TRP A 146 1.05 7.49 13.85
C TRP A 146 -0.24 8.27 13.51
N ASP A 147 -1.13 8.45 14.48
CA ASP A 147 -2.35 9.22 14.29
C ASP A 147 -2.03 10.69 13.96
N TYR A 148 -1.03 11.28 14.61
CA TYR A 148 -0.66 12.69 14.44
C TYR A 148 0.21 12.95 13.20
N GLU A 149 1.06 12.01 12.82
CA GLU A 149 2.03 12.20 11.73
C GLU A 149 1.58 11.57 10.40
N ILE A 150 0.71 10.56 10.44
CA ILE A 150 0.30 9.82 9.24
C ILE A 150 -1.23 9.80 9.10
N GLY A 151 -1.95 9.30 10.09
CA GLY A 151 -3.39 9.03 9.97
C GLY A 151 -4.22 10.27 9.68
N VAL A 152 -4.11 11.28 10.53
CA VAL A 152 -4.81 12.58 10.38
C VAL A 152 -4.27 13.37 9.18
N PRO A 153 -2.95 13.59 9.02
CA PRO A 153 -2.39 14.29 7.87
C PRO A 153 -2.85 13.76 6.52
N ARG A 154 -2.84 12.43 6.33
CA ARG A 154 -3.31 11.82 5.08
C ARG A 154 -4.78 12.13 4.82
N ALA A 155 -5.63 12.00 5.83
CA ALA A 155 -7.06 12.30 5.68
C ALA A 155 -7.32 13.79 5.37
N ILE A 156 -6.61 14.71 6.03
CA ILE A 156 -6.68 16.15 5.72
C ILE A 156 -6.29 16.41 4.26
N ASN A 157 -5.14 15.89 3.82
CA ASN A 157 -4.67 16.04 2.45
C ASN A 157 -5.68 15.49 1.43
N ASN A 158 -6.26 14.33 1.72
CA ASN A 158 -7.27 13.70 0.85
C ASN A 158 -8.54 14.56 0.76
N ILE A 159 -9.07 15.04 1.90
CA ILE A 159 -10.24 15.92 1.93
C ILE A 159 -9.99 17.18 1.11
N LEU A 160 -8.85 17.84 1.32
CA LEU A 160 -8.49 19.08 0.63
C LEU A 160 -8.22 18.85 -0.87
N THR A 161 -7.76 17.66 -1.26
CA THR A 161 -7.61 17.28 -2.67
C THR A 161 -8.97 17.06 -3.33
N ILE A 162 -9.80 16.20 -2.75
CA ILE A 162 -11.12 15.82 -3.29
C ILE A 162 -12.04 17.04 -3.38
N MET A 163 -12.02 17.87 -2.36
CA MET A 163 -12.87 19.07 -2.25
C MET A 163 -12.12 20.38 -2.56
N ASN A 164 -11.02 20.33 -3.33
CA ASN A 164 -10.16 21.49 -3.59
C ASN A 164 -10.95 22.73 -4.05
N ARG A 165 -11.94 22.56 -4.93
CA ARG A 165 -12.79 23.64 -5.45
C ARG A 165 -13.69 24.32 -4.39
N TYR A 166 -13.90 23.70 -3.22
CA TYR A 166 -14.78 24.21 -2.17
C TYR A 166 -14.03 24.93 -1.05
N PHE A 167 -12.70 24.88 -1.05
CA PHE A 167 -11.84 25.56 -0.09
C PHE A 167 -11.04 26.67 -0.77
N SER A 168 -10.91 27.82 -0.12
CA SER A 168 -10.00 28.87 -0.58
C SER A 168 -8.53 28.47 -0.34
N LYS A 169 -7.59 29.14 -1.03
CA LYS A 169 -6.15 28.91 -0.80
C LYS A 169 -5.74 29.19 0.66
N GLU A 170 -6.38 30.17 1.29
CA GLU A 170 -6.15 30.51 2.70
C GLU A 170 -6.66 29.41 3.64
N GLU A 171 -7.85 28.85 3.36
CA GLU A 171 -8.39 27.71 4.13
C GLU A 171 -7.48 26.48 3.98
N ILE A 172 -7.04 26.15 2.76
CA ILE A 172 -6.12 25.06 2.49
C ILE A 172 -4.81 25.27 3.28
N ALA A 173 -4.19 26.42 3.16
CA ALA A 173 -2.96 26.75 3.88
C ALA A 173 -3.14 26.68 5.41
N LYS A 174 -4.30 27.14 5.91
CA LYS A 174 -4.65 27.06 7.34
C LYS A 174 -4.66 25.63 7.83
N TYR A 175 -5.40 24.72 7.15
CA TYR A 175 -5.54 23.33 7.57
C TYR A 175 -4.25 22.50 7.38
N LEU A 176 -3.32 22.95 6.56
CA LEU A 176 -2.02 22.32 6.38
C LEU A 176 -0.94 22.75 7.37
N LYS A 177 -1.15 23.84 8.15
CA LYS A 177 -0.20 24.25 9.20
C LYS A 177 0.13 23.14 10.20
N PRO A 178 -0.87 22.44 10.80
CA PRO A 178 -0.57 21.34 11.71
C PRO A 178 0.12 20.16 11.00
N VAL A 179 -0.20 19.89 9.73
CA VAL A 179 0.48 18.85 8.94
C VAL A 179 1.98 19.18 8.81
N SER A 180 2.31 20.42 8.42
CA SER A 180 3.70 20.89 8.35
C SER A 180 4.43 20.81 9.70
N LYS A 181 3.73 21.10 10.80
CA LYS A 181 4.30 21.03 12.15
C LYS A 181 4.58 19.59 12.59
N MET A 182 3.62 18.69 12.41
CA MET A 182 3.72 17.30 12.86
C MET A 182 4.74 16.51 12.03
N VAL A 183 4.88 16.86 10.75
CA VAL A 183 5.81 16.22 9.81
C VAL A 183 6.69 17.25 9.13
N PRO A 184 7.68 17.83 9.85
CA PRO A 184 8.59 18.82 9.26
C PRO A 184 9.61 18.19 8.30
N ASP A 185 9.97 16.92 8.52
CA ASP A 185 10.93 16.15 7.74
C ASP A 185 10.31 14.83 7.26
N PRO A 186 10.16 14.62 5.94
CA PRO A 186 9.57 13.40 5.40
C PRO A 186 10.40 12.13 5.65
N SER A 187 11.65 12.26 6.08
CA SER A 187 12.53 11.12 6.38
C SER A 187 12.52 10.68 7.84
N LYS A 188 11.69 11.33 8.69
CA LYS A 188 11.66 11.07 10.14
C LYS A 188 10.25 10.76 10.63
N ILE A 189 10.14 9.82 11.56
CA ILE A 189 8.93 9.49 12.32
C ILE A 189 9.12 9.81 13.81
N MET A 190 8.01 9.86 14.53
CA MET A 190 7.97 10.18 15.98
C MET A 190 8.54 11.57 16.30
N VAL A 191 8.56 12.48 15.33
CA VAL A 191 9.03 13.86 15.53
C VAL A 191 8.09 14.61 16.46
N SER A 192 6.78 14.39 16.31
CA SER A 192 5.75 14.99 17.18
C SER A 192 5.89 14.60 18.66
N GLN A 193 6.66 13.55 18.95
CA GLN A 193 6.98 13.08 20.30
C GLN A 193 8.46 13.33 20.68
N ASN A 194 9.18 14.18 19.97
CA ASN A 194 10.58 14.51 20.21
C ASN A 194 11.54 13.33 20.14
N ARG A 195 11.23 12.30 19.33
CA ARG A 195 12.07 11.10 19.16
C ARG A 195 12.86 11.10 17.86
N GLY A 196 12.29 11.55 16.75
CA GLY A 196 12.94 11.77 15.46
C GLY A 196 13.65 10.56 14.87
N LYS A 197 13.03 9.38 14.86
CA LYS A 197 13.61 8.16 14.25
C LYS A 197 13.58 8.24 12.73
N THR A 198 14.54 7.61 12.07
CA THR A 198 14.53 7.49 10.62
C THR A 198 13.36 6.65 10.15
N ALA A 199 12.61 7.17 9.19
CA ALA A 199 11.52 6.46 8.55
C ALA A 199 12.06 5.44 7.54
N VAL A 200 11.52 4.23 7.55
CA VAL A 200 11.88 3.16 6.60
C VAL A 200 10.61 2.47 6.09
N GLY A 201 10.71 1.69 5.03
CA GLY A 201 9.65 0.83 4.52
C GLY A 201 8.30 1.54 4.33
N GLY A 202 7.23 0.92 4.82
CA GLY A 202 5.86 1.44 4.71
C GLY A 202 5.67 2.80 5.37
N ASN A 203 6.33 3.09 6.49
CA ASN A 203 6.23 4.40 7.16
C ASN A 203 6.82 5.53 6.31
N LEU A 204 7.96 5.29 5.63
CA LEU A 204 8.55 6.28 4.72
C LEU A 204 7.63 6.53 3.51
N SER A 205 7.02 5.49 2.96
CA SER A 205 6.02 5.61 1.90
C SER A 205 4.80 6.43 2.35
N ASP A 206 4.30 6.19 3.57
CA ASP A 206 3.15 6.93 4.12
C ASP A 206 3.48 8.41 4.40
N LEU A 207 4.68 8.71 4.91
CA LEU A 207 5.14 10.10 5.03
C LEU A 207 5.30 10.76 3.66
N GLY A 208 5.72 10.01 2.64
CA GLY A 208 5.72 10.48 1.25
C GLY A 208 4.33 10.94 0.79
N LYS A 209 3.27 10.15 1.08
CA LYS A 209 1.87 10.55 0.81
C LYS A 209 1.49 11.82 1.54
N VAL A 210 1.93 11.99 2.78
CA VAL A 210 1.66 13.22 3.54
C VAL A 210 2.36 14.41 2.89
N LYS A 211 3.65 14.34 2.66
CA LYS A 211 4.46 15.52 2.28
C LYS A 211 4.39 15.90 0.82
N ILE A 212 4.28 14.92 -0.08
CA ILE A 212 4.11 15.18 -1.52
C ILE A 212 2.76 15.86 -1.76
N ILE A 213 1.69 15.35 -1.18
CA ILE A 213 0.35 15.92 -1.38
C ILE A 213 0.21 17.27 -0.69
N GLU A 214 0.78 17.46 0.51
CA GLU A 214 0.89 18.77 1.14
C GLU A 214 1.60 19.80 0.25
N ALA A 215 2.72 19.42 -0.35
CA ALA A 215 3.48 20.30 -1.25
C ALA A 215 2.66 20.68 -2.49
N LEU A 216 1.91 19.75 -3.07
CA LEU A 216 1.02 20.00 -4.21
C LEU A 216 -0.12 20.96 -3.84
N LEU A 217 -0.74 20.77 -2.68
CA LEU A 217 -1.83 21.63 -2.19
C LEU A 217 -1.35 23.06 -1.87
N LEU A 218 -0.10 23.19 -1.43
CA LEU A 218 0.53 24.51 -1.15
C LEU A 218 1.21 25.12 -2.38
N GLU A 219 1.27 24.42 -3.51
CA GLU A 219 2.01 24.83 -4.71
C GLU A 219 3.49 25.14 -4.39
N ASP A 220 4.11 24.35 -3.48
CA ASP A 220 5.48 24.52 -3.00
C ASP A 220 6.45 23.55 -3.70
N ASP A 221 7.12 24.03 -4.73
CA ASP A 221 8.00 23.26 -5.60
C ASP A 221 9.21 22.69 -4.84
N ALA A 222 9.84 23.49 -3.99
CA ALA A 222 11.00 23.05 -3.21
C ALA A 222 10.63 21.96 -2.18
N LYS A 223 9.43 22.05 -1.58
CA LYS A 223 8.89 21.02 -0.69
C LYS A 223 8.56 19.75 -1.47
N LEU A 224 8.01 19.89 -2.68
CA LEU A 224 7.70 18.75 -3.56
C LEU A 224 8.95 17.96 -3.92
N GLU A 225 9.99 18.66 -4.41
CA GLU A 225 11.27 18.06 -4.76
C GLU A 225 11.88 17.30 -3.57
N ARG A 226 12.04 17.97 -2.43
CA ARG A 226 12.60 17.33 -1.21
C ARG A 226 11.79 16.11 -0.76
N SER A 227 10.46 16.18 -0.87
CA SER A 227 9.61 15.07 -0.44
C SER A 227 9.73 13.86 -1.37
N ILE A 228 9.81 14.09 -2.69
CA ILE A 228 10.04 13.00 -3.67
C ILE A 228 11.43 12.40 -3.48
N GLN A 229 12.47 13.23 -3.28
CA GLN A 229 13.82 12.74 -2.99
C GLN A 229 13.85 11.86 -1.73
N ALA A 230 13.19 12.29 -0.64
CA ALA A 230 13.15 11.54 0.61
C ALA A 230 12.44 10.19 0.45
N VAL A 231 11.24 10.17 -0.17
CA VAL A 231 10.49 8.91 -0.34
C VAL A 231 11.18 7.96 -1.32
N SER A 232 11.91 8.49 -2.30
CA SER A 232 12.66 7.68 -3.27
C SER A 232 13.78 6.85 -2.62
N ASN A 233 14.19 7.17 -1.39
CA ASN A 233 15.18 6.39 -0.64
C ASN A 233 14.64 5.01 -0.20
N VAL A 234 13.33 4.80 -0.24
CA VAL A 234 12.75 3.46 -0.03
C VAL A 234 13.15 2.50 -1.15
N LEU A 235 13.44 3.03 -2.35
CA LEU A 235 13.90 2.25 -3.51
C LEU A 235 15.41 1.99 -3.40
N ALA A 236 15.76 1.07 -2.52
CA ALA A 236 17.12 0.60 -2.31
C ALA A 236 17.10 -0.92 -2.07
N LEU A 237 18.20 -1.58 -2.42
CA LEU A 237 18.49 -2.95 -2.00
C LEU A 237 19.48 -2.89 -0.84
N VAL A 238 19.26 -3.77 0.14
CA VAL A 238 20.08 -3.84 1.34
C VAL A 238 20.95 -5.11 1.34
N SER A 239 22.04 -5.09 2.10
CA SER A 239 22.86 -6.27 2.38
C SER A 239 22.74 -6.75 3.83
N GLU A 240 22.13 -5.91 4.69
CA GLU A 240 21.88 -6.21 6.10
C GLU A 240 20.66 -5.40 6.60
N GLY A 241 20.04 -5.85 7.68
CA GLY A 241 18.93 -5.15 8.32
C GLY A 241 17.60 -5.31 7.56
N GLU A 242 16.70 -4.35 7.76
CA GLU A 242 15.36 -4.35 7.18
C GLU A 242 15.36 -3.82 5.73
N GLY A 243 14.61 -4.46 4.85
CA GLY A 243 14.44 -4.06 3.45
C GLY A 243 14.49 -5.21 2.45
N PHE A 244 14.49 -4.88 1.17
CA PHE A 244 14.67 -5.84 0.08
C PHE A 244 16.15 -6.09 -0.21
N TYR A 245 16.52 -7.37 -0.31
CA TYR A 245 17.86 -7.85 -0.63
C TYR A 245 18.02 -8.15 -2.11
N TYR A 246 19.28 -8.34 -2.56
CA TYR A 246 19.62 -8.66 -3.94
C TYR A 246 19.07 -10.02 -4.42
N ASP A 247 18.83 -10.95 -3.49
CA ASP A 247 18.20 -12.23 -3.80
C ASP A 247 16.65 -12.16 -3.83
N GLY A 248 16.05 -10.98 -3.61
CA GLY A 248 14.61 -10.75 -3.55
C GLY A 248 13.99 -10.98 -2.16
N SER A 249 14.77 -11.41 -1.17
CA SER A 249 14.30 -11.51 0.22
C SER A 249 13.81 -10.15 0.73
N TYR A 250 12.76 -10.14 1.56
CA TYR A 250 12.34 -8.97 2.31
C TYR A 250 12.28 -9.28 3.79
N VAL A 251 13.04 -8.52 4.57
CA VAL A 251 13.12 -8.62 6.02
C VAL A 251 12.56 -7.36 6.65
N ASP A 252 11.77 -7.52 7.69
CA ASP A 252 11.21 -6.42 8.48
C ASP A 252 11.10 -6.84 9.96
N HIS A 253 10.71 -5.95 10.86
CA HIS A 253 10.68 -6.20 12.29
C HIS A 253 11.97 -6.84 12.81
N THR A 254 13.08 -6.23 12.41
CA THR A 254 14.46 -6.63 12.70
C THR A 254 14.90 -7.86 11.92
N ASN A 255 14.19 -8.99 11.99
CA ASN A 255 14.67 -10.28 11.48
C ASN A 255 13.55 -11.27 11.10
N ILE A 256 12.39 -10.75 10.68
CA ILE A 256 11.27 -11.58 10.20
C ILE A 256 11.25 -11.59 8.67
N ALA A 257 11.08 -12.77 8.07
CA ALA A 257 10.77 -12.91 6.65
C ALA A 257 9.34 -12.37 6.40
N TYR A 258 9.22 -11.18 5.76
CA TYR A 258 7.98 -10.42 5.82
C TYR A 258 7.47 -9.91 4.46
N THR A 259 7.88 -10.53 3.37
CA THR A 259 7.47 -10.13 2.01
C THR A 259 5.95 -10.04 1.89
N GLY A 260 5.22 -11.03 2.44
CA GLY A 260 3.77 -11.18 2.29
C GLY A 260 2.91 -10.42 3.28
N ALA A 261 3.46 -9.48 4.04
CA ALA A 261 2.70 -8.60 4.92
C ALA A 261 3.25 -7.17 4.91
N TYR A 262 4.41 -6.89 5.50
CA TYR A 262 5.02 -5.55 5.47
C TYR A 262 5.57 -5.18 4.10
N GLY A 263 6.06 -6.15 3.33
CA GLY A 263 6.38 -5.96 1.92
C GLY A 263 5.15 -5.53 1.10
N ASN A 264 3.98 -6.13 1.36
CA ASN A 264 2.72 -5.73 0.74
C ASN A 264 2.36 -4.27 1.05
N VAL A 265 2.48 -3.87 2.32
CA VAL A 265 2.22 -2.48 2.75
C VAL A 265 3.13 -1.51 2.01
N LEU A 266 4.39 -1.90 1.80
CA LEU A 266 5.37 -1.07 1.10
C LEU A 266 5.01 -0.92 -0.39
N ILE A 267 4.79 -2.02 -1.12
CA ILE A 267 4.48 -1.94 -2.55
C ILE A 267 3.11 -1.30 -2.80
N ASP A 268 2.09 -1.65 -2.01
CA ASP A 268 0.76 -1.04 -2.10
C ASP A 268 0.82 0.47 -1.81
N GLY A 269 1.53 0.86 -0.76
CA GLY A 269 1.69 2.26 -0.38
C GLY A 269 2.44 3.09 -1.41
N PHE A 270 3.58 2.59 -1.87
CA PHE A 270 4.44 3.31 -2.82
C PHE A 270 3.80 3.40 -4.22
N SER A 271 3.14 2.34 -4.68
CA SER A 271 2.48 2.31 -5.98
C SER A 271 1.40 3.39 -6.14
N GLN A 272 0.78 3.84 -5.05
CA GLN A 272 -0.20 4.93 -5.09
C GLN A 272 0.43 6.28 -5.45
N LEU A 273 1.66 6.52 -5.00
CA LEU A 273 2.39 7.77 -5.27
C LEU A 273 3.04 7.80 -6.66
N LEU A 274 3.42 6.66 -7.19
CA LEU A 274 4.24 6.56 -8.39
C LEU A 274 3.64 7.29 -9.60
N PRO A 275 2.32 7.20 -9.90
CA PRO A 275 1.73 7.95 -11.01
C PRO A 275 1.83 9.47 -10.85
N VAL A 276 1.79 9.97 -9.61
CA VAL A 276 1.96 11.40 -9.29
C VAL A 276 3.43 11.79 -9.47
N ILE A 277 4.35 11.00 -8.92
CA ILE A 277 5.79 11.26 -8.98
C ILE A 277 6.28 11.26 -10.43
N GLN A 278 5.90 10.24 -11.23
CA GLN A 278 6.34 10.12 -12.62
C GLN A 278 5.71 11.17 -13.56
N ALA A 279 4.61 11.77 -13.17
CA ALA A 279 4.02 12.90 -13.88
C ALA A 279 4.59 14.26 -13.45
N SER A 280 5.32 14.32 -12.33
CA SER A 280 5.94 15.54 -11.79
C SER A 280 7.22 15.91 -12.55
N PRO A 281 7.73 17.14 -12.38
CA PRO A 281 9.06 17.51 -12.88
C PRO A 281 10.20 16.69 -12.24
N TYR A 282 9.97 16.10 -11.06
CA TYR A 282 10.96 15.39 -10.23
C TYR A 282 10.79 13.87 -10.32
N LYS A 283 10.82 13.34 -11.54
CA LYS A 283 10.68 11.89 -11.80
C LYS A 283 11.75 11.07 -11.09
N ILE A 284 11.36 9.89 -10.65
CA ILE A 284 12.31 8.88 -10.19
C ILE A 284 13.18 8.41 -11.37
N SER A 285 14.48 8.25 -11.12
CA SER A 285 15.42 7.75 -12.13
C SER A 285 15.14 6.30 -12.53
N ASN A 286 15.61 5.91 -13.72
CA ASN A 286 15.49 4.52 -14.18
C ASN A 286 16.17 3.53 -13.24
N ASP A 287 17.29 3.89 -12.62
CA ASP A 287 17.97 3.02 -11.66
C ASP A 287 17.07 2.71 -10.44
N LYS A 288 16.36 3.72 -9.95
CA LYS A 288 15.39 3.55 -8.87
C LYS A 288 14.17 2.72 -9.31
N LEU A 289 13.67 2.92 -10.52
CA LEU A 289 12.60 2.09 -11.09
C LEU A 289 13.04 0.63 -11.24
N ASN A 290 14.28 0.37 -11.64
CA ASN A 290 14.83 -0.97 -11.73
C ASN A 290 14.84 -1.69 -10.36
N VAL A 291 15.07 -0.97 -9.25
CA VAL A 291 14.91 -1.55 -7.90
C VAL A 291 13.47 -1.96 -7.65
N LEU A 292 12.50 -1.13 -8.04
CA LEU A 292 11.08 -1.45 -7.90
C LEU A 292 10.68 -2.69 -8.71
N TYR A 293 11.15 -2.79 -9.96
CA TYR A 293 10.94 -3.98 -10.79
C TYR A 293 11.64 -5.21 -10.20
N HIS A 294 12.80 -5.04 -9.58
CA HIS A 294 13.48 -6.12 -8.86
C HIS A 294 12.62 -6.63 -7.69
N TRP A 295 11.98 -5.76 -6.89
CA TRP A 295 11.05 -6.20 -5.84
C TRP A 295 9.94 -7.07 -6.42
N ILE A 296 9.37 -6.67 -7.55
CA ILE A 296 8.28 -7.40 -8.20
C ILE A 296 8.77 -8.77 -8.70
N HIS A 297 9.80 -8.77 -9.56
CA HIS A 297 10.22 -9.97 -10.26
C HIS A 297 11.00 -10.96 -9.40
N GLN A 298 11.80 -10.48 -8.45
CA GLN A 298 12.63 -11.32 -7.60
C GLN A 298 12.03 -11.55 -6.21
N GLY A 299 11.27 -10.59 -5.69
CA GLY A 299 10.71 -10.68 -4.34
C GLY A 299 9.29 -11.25 -4.32
N PHE A 300 8.33 -10.60 -4.98
CA PHE A 300 6.92 -10.96 -4.85
C PHE A 300 6.45 -12.08 -5.78
N LEU A 301 6.69 -11.97 -7.07
CA LEU A 301 6.13 -12.91 -8.05
C LEU A 301 6.50 -14.36 -7.80
N PRO A 302 7.75 -14.70 -7.39
CA PRO A 302 8.08 -16.12 -7.12
C PRO A 302 7.41 -16.68 -5.87
N LEU A 303 6.78 -15.85 -5.04
CA LEU A 303 6.05 -16.27 -3.84
C LEU A 303 4.53 -16.37 -4.08
N ILE A 304 4.06 -16.11 -5.28
CA ILE A 304 2.63 -16.16 -5.60
C ILE A 304 2.35 -17.38 -6.49
N TYR A 305 1.47 -18.27 -6.04
CA TYR A 305 0.99 -19.42 -6.80
C TYR A 305 -0.52 -19.31 -7.02
N LYS A 306 -0.95 -19.23 -8.29
CA LYS A 306 -2.37 -19.17 -8.71
C LYS A 306 -3.21 -18.26 -7.77
N GLY A 307 -2.73 -17.03 -7.53
CA GLY A 307 -3.43 -16.04 -6.70
C GLY A 307 -3.20 -16.13 -5.20
N GLY A 308 -2.54 -17.15 -4.67
CA GLY A 308 -2.16 -17.26 -3.25
C GLY A 308 -0.70 -16.84 -3.01
N LEU A 309 -0.44 -16.02 -1.99
CA LEU A 309 0.91 -15.64 -1.59
C LEU A 309 1.40 -16.53 -0.46
N MET A 310 2.57 -17.16 -0.62
CA MET A 310 3.09 -18.19 0.29
C MET A 310 3.20 -17.71 1.74
N ASP A 311 2.49 -18.40 2.64
CA ASP A 311 2.34 -18.05 4.05
C ASP A 311 3.66 -17.98 4.83
N MET A 312 4.69 -18.69 4.38
CA MET A 312 6.02 -18.69 5.01
C MET A 312 6.69 -17.31 5.04
N THR A 313 6.16 -16.32 4.31
CA THR A 313 6.66 -14.94 4.25
C THR A 313 5.69 -13.92 4.82
N ARG A 314 4.63 -14.37 5.52
CA ARG A 314 3.57 -13.49 6.03
C ARG A 314 3.70 -13.16 7.52
N GLY A 315 4.73 -13.68 8.21
CA GLY A 315 4.96 -13.46 9.63
C GLY A 315 3.71 -13.81 10.45
N ARG A 316 3.33 -12.98 11.42
CA ARG A 316 2.12 -13.23 12.24
C ARG A 316 0.82 -13.13 11.45
N SER A 317 0.83 -12.48 10.31
CA SER A 317 -0.39 -12.26 9.50
C SER A 317 -0.96 -13.54 8.91
N LEU A 318 -0.20 -14.63 8.87
CA LEU A 318 -0.69 -15.94 8.43
C LEU A 318 -1.89 -16.44 9.26
N SER A 319 -2.00 -16.00 10.52
CA SER A 319 -3.10 -16.38 11.42
C SER A 319 -4.41 -15.60 11.18
N ARG A 320 -4.44 -14.65 10.24
CA ARG A 320 -5.62 -13.82 9.96
C ARG A 320 -6.57 -14.52 9.01
N LYS A 321 -7.79 -14.82 9.47
CA LYS A 321 -8.79 -15.52 8.67
C LYS A 321 -9.26 -14.71 7.44
N VAL A 322 -9.63 -13.44 7.63
CA VAL A 322 -10.19 -12.61 6.55
C VAL A 322 -9.11 -12.12 5.58
N GLN A 323 -7.93 -11.81 6.11
CA GLN A 323 -6.77 -11.42 5.31
C GLN A 323 -5.90 -12.65 5.05
N ASN A 324 -6.42 -13.61 4.28
CA ASN A 324 -5.75 -14.85 3.93
C ASN A 324 -4.63 -14.64 2.90
N ASP A 325 -4.03 -15.72 2.42
CA ASP A 325 -2.96 -15.73 1.41
C ASP A 325 -3.39 -15.12 0.08
N HIS A 326 -4.61 -15.38 -0.39
CA HIS A 326 -5.16 -14.77 -1.62
C HIS A 326 -5.41 -13.27 -1.45
N TYR A 327 -5.96 -12.85 -0.33
CA TYR A 327 -6.10 -11.43 -0.01
C TYR A 327 -4.73 -10.71 -0.05
N ALA A 328 -3.70 -11.33 0.55
CA ALA A 328 -2.34 -10.79 0.54
C ALA A 328 -1.76 -10.67 -0.88
N ALA A 329 -2.04 -11.64 -1.75
CA ALA A 329 -1.63 -11.56 -3.15
C ALA A 329 -2.34 -10.41 -3.89
N VAL A 330 -3.64 -10.19 -3.66
CA VAL A 330 -4.37 -9.06 -4.29
C VAL A 330 -3.75 -7.71 -3.92
N GLU A 331 -3.28 -7.53 -2.69
CA GLU A 331 -2.57 -6.31 -2.28
C GLU A 331 -1.30 -6.06 -3.11
N VAL A 332 -0.55 -7.12 -3.41
CA VAL A 332 0.62 -7.04 -4.29
C VAL A 332 0.21 -6.79 -5.73
N LEU A 333 -0.75 -7.53 -6.27
CA LEU A 333 -1.17 -7.44 -7.66
C LEU A 333 -1.75 -6.06 -8.02
N ARG A 334 -2.53 -5.44 -7.13
CA ARG A 334 -3.00 -4.06 -7.34
C ARG A 334 -1.84 -3.06 -7.35
N GLY A 335 -0.85 -3.27 -6.49
CA GLY A 335 0.38 -2.49 -6.50
C GLY A 335 1.14 -2.61 -7.83
N ILE A 336 1.29 -3.83 -8.34
CA ILE A 336 1.93 -4.10 -9.64
C ILE A 336 1.19 -3.42 -10.79
N LEU A 337 -0.15 -3.46 -10.82
CA LEU A 337 -0.92 -2.78 -11.88
C LEU A 337 -0.79 -1.27 -11.83
N ARG A 338 -0.79 -0.65 -10.64
CA ARG A 338 -0.54 0.79 -10.50
C ARG A 338 0.86 1.18 -10.97
N ILE A 339 1.86 0.33 -10.70
CA ILE A 339 3.24 0.51 -11.18
C ILE A 339 3.28 0.38 -12.70
N ALA A 340 2.57 -0.60 -13.28
CA ALA A 340 2.47 -0.77 -14.73
C ALA A 340 1.95 0.49 -15.43
N GLU A 341 0.95 1.18 -14.85
CA GLU A 341 0.41 2.44 -15.40
C GLU A 341 1.42 3.60 -15.39
N ALA A 342 2.45 3.52 -14.55
CA ALA A 342 3.53 4.52 -14.47
C ALA A 342 4.83 4.07 -15.16
N SER A 343 4.84 2.90 -15.80
CA SER A 343 5.99 2.29 -16.48
C SER A 343 5.98 2.59 -18.00
N ASP A 344 7.08 2.30 -18.67
CA ASP A 344 7.10 2.31 -20.13
C ASP A 344 6.24 1.18 -20.73
N GLN A 345 5.99 1.23 -22.03
CA GLN A 345 5.10 0.29 -22.72
C GLN A 345 5.56 -1.17 -22.62
N GLN A 346 6.85 -1.42 -22.62
CA GLN A 346 7.40 -2.77 -22.57
C GLN A 346 7.19 -3.40 -21.19
N GLU A 347 7.58 -2.69 -20.14
CA GLU A 347 7.40 -3.17 -18.76
C GLU A 347 5.91 -3.22 -18.38
N LYS A 348 5.11 -2.24 -18.81
CA LYS A 348 3.66 -2.26 -18.65
C LYS A 348 3.05 -3.55 -19.21
N ALA A 349 3.33 -3.89 -20.46
CA ALA A 349 2.80 -5.10 -21.10
C ALA A 349 3.21 -6.37 -20.37
N LYS A 350 4.48 -6.46 -19.93
CA LYS A 350 5.01 -7.58 -19.18
C LYS A 350 4.30 -7.75 -17.83
N LEU A 351 4.18 -6.67 -17.06
CA LEU A 351 3.51 -6.71 -15.74
C LEU A 351 2.02 -7.04 -15.87
N GLN A 352 1.34 -6.47 -16.86
CA GLN A 352 -0.06 -6.75 -17.15
C GLN A 352 -0.29 -8.21 -17.54
N GLY A 353 0.56 -8.79 -18.39
CA GLY A 353 0.48 -10.19 -18.79
C GLY A 353 0.65 -11.15 -17.60
N LEU A 354 1.61 -10.87 -16.72
CA LEU A 354 1.86 -11.67 -15.50
C LEU A 354 0.68 -11.57 -14.50
N VAL A 355 0.14 -10.38 -14.27
CA VAL A 355 -1.02 -10.23 -13.38
C VAL A 355 -2.25 -10.93 -13.97
N LYS A 356 -2.46 -10.80 -15.29
CA LYS A 356 -3.58 -11.46 -15.97
C LYS A 356 -3.51 -12.98 -15.84
N ASP A 357 -2.33 -13.57 -15.98
CA ASP A 357 -2.10 -15.01 -15.78
C ASP A 357 -2.46 -15.44 -14.35
N ILE A 358 -1.93 -14.73 -13.35
CA ILE A 358 -2.16 -15.06 -11.94
C ILE A 358 -3.64 -14.99 -11.58
N VAL A 359 -4.32 -13.90 -11.95
CA VAL A 359 -5.75 -13.71 -11.65
C VAL A 359 -6.62 -14.72 -12.40
N SER A 360 -6.31 -15.01 -13.67
CA SER A 360 -7.07 -15.99 -14.47
C SER A 360 -6.90 -17.41 -13.99
N SER A 361 -5.78 -17.75 -13.36
CA SER A 361 -5.49 -19.08 -12.83
C SER A 361 -6.04 -19.32 -11.42
N ASP A 362 -6.50 -18.27 -10.74
CA ASP A 362 -7.15 -18.40 -9.43
C ASP A 362 -8.63 -18.75 -9.60
N ASN A 363 -8.96 -20.02 -9.40
CA ASN A 363 -10.33 -20.52 -9.47
C ASN A 363 -11.03 -20.61 -8.11
N PHE A 364 -10.37 -20.18 -7.05
CA PHE A 364 -10.87 -20.23 -5.68
C PHE A 364 -11.32 -18.85 -5.17
N TYR A 365 -10.50 -17.83 -5.41
CA TYR A 365 -10.67 -16.52 -4.79
C TYR A 365 -11.11 -15.46 -5.80
N ASP A 366 -12.17 -14.74 -5.48
CA ASP A 366 -12.61 -13.62 -6.29
C ASP A 366 -11.77 -12.36 -5.96
N THR A 367 -10.76 -12.11 -6.77
CA THR A 367 -9.86 -10.97 -6.65
C THR A 367 -10.60 -9.64 -6.49
N PHE A 368 -11.69 -9.45 -7.25
CA PHE A 368 -12.44 -8.18 -7.25
C PHE A 368 -13.11 -7.87 -5.91
N LYS A 369 -13.52 -8.88 -5.14
CA LYS A 369 -14.14 -8.68 -3.81
C LYS A 369 -13.17 -8.09 -2.77
N SER A 370 -11.87 -8.19 -3.02
CA SER A 370 -10.84 -7.60 -2.16
C SER A 370 -10.46 -6.18 -2.54
N LEU A 371 -10.87 -5.72 -3.72
CA LEU A 371 -10.62 -4.34 -4.17
C LEU A 371 -11.57 -3.39 -3.43
N LYS A 372 -11.03 -2.25 -2.96
CA LYS A 372 -11.75 -1.28 -2.12
C LYS A 372 -11.91 0.09 -2.78
N SER A 373 -11.34 0.28 -3.98
CA SER A 373 -11.42 1.54 -4.70
C SER A 373 -11.94 1.36 -6.12
N PHE A 374 -12.65 2.35 -6.63
CA PHE A 374 -13.11 2.35 -8.02
C PHE A 374 -11.95 2.33 -9.01
N TYR A 375 -10.84 3.00 -8.67
CA TYR A 375 -9.65 2.99 -9.50
C TYR A 375 -9.05 1.59 -9.65
N ASP A 376 -8.90 0.85 -8.55
CA ASP A 376 -8.36 -0.51 -8.62
C ASP A 376 -9.29 -1.46 -9.37
N VAL A 377 -10.60 -1.38 -9.13
CA VAL A 377 -11.57 -2.16 -9.93
C VAL A 377 -11.44 -1.82 -11.41
N HIS A 378 -11.35 -0.53 -11.77
CA HIS A 378 -11.15 -0.11 -13.15
C HIS A 378 -9.88 -0.70 -13.76
N LEU A 379 -8.75 -0.69 -13.05
CA LEU A 379 -7.49 -1.29 -13.54
C LEU A 379 -7.64 -2.79 -13.81
N PHE A 380 -8.25 -3.52 -12.87
CA PHE A 380 -8.44 -4.96 -13.03
C PHE A 380 -9.46 -5.31 -14.12
N GLU A 381 -10.60 -4.60 -14.19
CA GLU A 381 -11.57 -4.80 -15.28
C GLU A 381 -10.95 -4.47 -16.64
N SER A 382 -10.22 -3.35 -16.74
CA SER A 382 -9.52 -2.95 -17.97
C SER A 382 -8.48 -3.98 -18.40
N LEU A 383 -7.84 -4.67 -17.47
CA LEU A 383 -6.90 -5.74 -17.77
C LEU A 383 -7.61 -7.03 -18.16
N MET A 384 -8.54 -7.50 -17.31
CA MET A 384 -9.13 -8.84 -17.45
C MET A 384 -10.03 -8.96 -18.68
N TYR A 385 -10.75 -7.89 -19.01
CA TYR A 385 -11.67 -7.86 -20.17
C TYR A 385 -11.02 -7.36 -21.47
N ASN A 386 -9.73 -6.98 -21.44
CA ASN A 386 -9.01 -6.57 -22.64
C ASN A 386 -8.48 -7.79 -23.41
N PRO A 387 -9.01 -8.12 -24.59
CA PRO A 387 -8.53 -9.27 -25.38
C PRO A 387 -7.15 -9.04 -25.99
N MET A 388 -6.68 -7.80 -26.05
CA MET A 388 -5.36 -7.47 -26.62
C MET A 388 -4.21 -7.70 -25.64
N VAL A 389 -4.49 -7.90 -24.36
CA VAL A 389 -3.49 -8.26 -23.36
C VAL A 389 -3.53 -9.77 -23.17
N GLU A 390 -2.47 -10.45 -23.56
CA GLU A 390 -2.34 -11.89 -23.36
C GLU A 390 -1.83 -12.20 -21.95
N ALA A 391 -2.36 -13.25 -21.33
CA ALA A 391 -1.84 -13.81 -20.10
C ALA A 391 -0.44 -14.38 -20.36
N THR A 392 0.51 -14.09 -19.48
CA THR A 392 1.90 -14.53 -19.61
C THR A 392 2.23 -15.53 -18.49
N PRO A 393 2.09 -16.85 -18.73
CA PRO A 393 2.45 -17.87 -17.74
C PRO A 393 3.94 -17.81 -17.41
N ARG A 394 4.26 -18.02 -16.15
CA ARG A 394 5.65 -18.13 -15.69
C ARG A 394 6.22 -19.50 -16.03
N ASP A 395 7.52 -19.53 -16.26
CA ASP A 395 8.24 -20.79 -16.44
C ASP A 395 8.52 -21.47 -15.09
N THR A 396 8.93 -22.74 -15.12
CA THR A 396 9.43 -23.47 -13.94
C THR A 396 10.63 -22.73 -13.34
N TYR A 397 10.65 -22.56 -12.04
CA TYR A 397 11.77 -21.91 -11.34
C TYR A 397 12.04 -22.53 -9.96
N LEU A 398 13.27 -22.39 -9.53
CA LEU A 398 13.70 -22.56 -8.15
C LEU A 398 14.24 -21.20 -7.66
N LYS A 399 13.66 -20.65 -6.59
CA LYS A 399 14.07 -19.39 -6.00
C LYS A 399 14.62 -19.61 -4.60
N LEU A 400 15.88 -19.25 -4.41
CA LEU A 400 16.57 -19.29 -3.13
C LEU A 400 16.60 -17.89 -2.52
N TYR A 401 15.98 -17.74 -1.37
CA TYR A 401 15.94 -16.49 -0.59
C TYR A 401 16.88 -16.64 0.61
N GLN A 402 18.18 -16.51 0.35
CA GLN A 402 19.24 -16.77 1.33
C GLN A 402 19.19 -15.78 2.51
N ALA A 403 18.78 -14.53 2.26
CA ALA A 403 18.74 -13.51 3.30
C ALA A 403 17.53 -13.66 4.25
N MET A 404 16.52 -14.45 3.88
CA MET A 404 15.35 -14.71 4.76
C MET A 404 15.09 -16.20 5.01
N ASP A 405 16.08 -17.07 4.70
CA ASP A 405 16.04 -18.53 4.96
C ASP A 405 14.81 -19.23 4.38
N LYS A 406 14.42 -18.89 3.14
CA LYS A 406 13.26 -19.46 2.46
C LYS A 406 13.63 -19.99 1.08
N VAL A 407 12.87 -20.99 0.66
CA VAL A 407 12.96 -21.56 -0.69
C VAL A 407 11.58 -21.59 -1.31
N ALA A 408 11.46 -21.18 -2.56
CA ALA A 408 10.24 -21.32 -3.34
C ALA A 408 10.55 -22.04 -4.66
N TYR A 409 9.75 -23.02 -4.99
CA TYR A 409 9.82 -23.78 -6.23
C TYR A 409 8.47 -23.78 -6.93
N TYR A 410 8.46 -23.62 -8.22
CA TYR A 410 7.29 -23.74 -9.07
C TYR A 410 7.57 -24.66 -10.25
N ASN A 411 6.69 -25.59 -10.51
CA ASN A 411 6.75 -26.46 -11.66
C ASN A 411 5.55 -26.21 -12.58
N LYS A 412 5.82 -25.60 -13.73
CA LYS A 412 4.82 -25.24 -14.73
C LYS A 412 4.13 -26.46 -15.34
N GLU A 413 4.90 -27.51 -15.66
CA GLU A 413 4.40 -28.68 -16.38
C GLU A 413 3.48 -29.54 -15.51
N ARG A 414 3.80 -29.63 -14.21
CA ARG A 414 3.04 -30.40 -13.23
C ARG A 414 2.07 -29.59 -12.38
N GLU A 415 2.03 -28.28 -12.62
CA GLU A 415 1.15 -27.33 -11.96
C GLU A 415 1.15 -27.43 -10.43
N PHE A 416 2.32 -27.33 -9.81
CA PHE A 416 2.43 -27.24 -8.37
C PHE A 416 3.50 -26.24 -7.96
N ALA A 417 3.41 -25.76 -6.73
CA ALA A 417 4.48 -25.01 -6.09
C ALA A 417 4.84 -25.63 -4.74
N PHE A 418 6.07 -25.38 -4.30
CA PHE A 418 6.61 -25.91 -3.06
C PHE A 418 7.42 -24.84 -2.34
N GLY A 419 7.24 -24.70 -1.03
CA GLY A 419 8.00 -23.81 -0.19
C GLY A 419 8.68 -24.55 0.95
N ILE A 420 9.86 -24.04 1.37
CA ILE A 420 10.53 -24.48 2.60
C ILE A 420 10.80 -23.24 3.44
N SER A 421 10.38 -23.31 4.69
CA SER A 421 10.60 -22.24 5.67
C SER A 421 11.60 -22.73 6.73
N MET A 422 12.71 -22.01 6.80
CA MET A 422 13.81 -22.25 7.73
C MET A 422 14.07 -20.99 8.55
N TYR A 423 14.89 -21.08 9.58
CA TYR A 423 15.41 -19.95 10.36
C TYR A 423 16.87 -20.20 10.77
N SER A 424 17.57 -19.14 11.12
CA SER A 424 19.00 -19.17 11.45
C SER A 424 19.32 -18.18 12.56
N ASN A 425 20.61 -17.87 12.73
CA ASN A 425 21.03 -16.78 13.60
C ASN A 425 20.67 -15.38 13.05
N LYS A 426 20.21 -15.29 11.79
CA LYS A 426 19.82 -14.03 11.12
C LYS A 426 18.30 -13.83 11.11
N ILE A 427 17.54 -14.92 10.96
CA ILE A 427 16.09 -14.90 10.80
C ILE A 427 15.43 -15.62 11.97
N GLN A 428 14.46 -14.97 12.57
CA GLN A 428 13.68 -15.49 13.68
C GLN A 428 12.71 -16.58 13.21
N ASN A 429 12.48 -17.61 14.06
CA ASN A 429 11.66 -18.76 13.71
C ASN A 429 10.18 -18.40 13.45
N TYR A 430 9.59 -17.50 14.22
CA TYR A 430 8.25 -16.97 13.99
C TYR A 430 8.05 -15.65 14.72
N GLU A 431 6.94 -14.94 14.42
CA GLU A 431 6.55 -13.76 15.17
C GLU A 431 5.22 -13.98 15.87
N PHE A 432 5.16 -13.62 17.15
CA PHE A 432 3.94 -13.45 17.94
C PHE A 432 3.86 -12.00 18.45
N MET A 433 2.82 -11.30 18.07
CA MET A 433 2.58 -9.93 18.51
C MET A 433 1.08 -9.61 18.42
N ASN A 434 0.57 -8.75 19.31
CA ASN A 434 -0.84 -8.34 19.32
C ASN A 434 -1.86 -9.50 19.38
N ASN A 435 -1.50 -10.59 20.06
CA ASN A 435 -2.26 -11.85 20.12
C ASN A 435 -2.43 -12.58 18.77
N GLU A 436 -1.67 -12.24 17.75
CA GLU A 436 -1.65 -12.93 16.46
C GLU A 436 -0.54 -13.99 16.43
N ASN A 437 -0.81 -15.14 15.79
CA ASN A 437 0.14 -16.23 15.58
C ASN A 437 0.68 -16.86 16.89
N ALA A 438 -0.21 -17.10 17.84
CA ALA A 438 0.15 -17.57 19.18
C ALA A 438 0.78 -18.98 19.22
N LYS A 439 0.65 -19.78 18.16
CA LYS A 439 1.15 -21.16 18.03
C LYS A 439 2.09 -21.33 16.83
N GLY A 440 2.72 -20.25 16.36
CA GLY A 440 3.62 -20.28 15.21
C GLY A 440 4.98 -20.93 15.46
N TRP A 441 5.18 -21.59 16.58
CA TRP A 441 6.44 -22.10 17.12
C TRP A 441 7.36 -22.78 16.13
N TYR A 442 6.80 -23.61 15.24
CA TYR A 442 7.52 -24.50 14.34
C TYR A 442 7.36 -24.15 12.85
N THR A 443 6.81 -22.99 12.53
CA THR A 443 6.53 -22.59 11.16
C THR A 443 7.79 -22.33 10.31
N SER A 444 8.97 -22.33 10.95
CA SER A 444 10.27 -22.21 10.26
C SER A 444 11.29 -23.30 10.65
N ASP A 445 10.86 -24.40 11.23
CA ASP A 445 11.72 -25.52 11.60
C ASP A 445 11.88 -26.55 10.44
N GLY A 446 12.07 -26.06 9.21
CA GLY A 446 12.05 -26.87 8.00
C GLY A 446 10.62 -27.12 7.50
N ALA A 447 9.65 -26.35 7.97
CA ALA A 447 8.26 -26.50 7.56
C ALA A 447 8.11 -26.39 6.03
N SER A 448 7.42 -27.37 5.46
CA SER A 448 7.19 -27.51 4.02
C SER A 448 5.77 -27.10 3.66
N TYR A 449 5.65 -26.36 2.57
CA TYR A 449 4.38 -25.86 2.04
C TYR A 449 4.20 -26.43 0.65
N PHE A 450 3.09 -27.10 0.41
CA PHE A 450 2.78 -27.69 -0.89
C PHE A 450 1.49 -27.06 -1.44
N TYR A 451 1.57 -26.53 -2.64
CA TYR A 451 0.49 -25.83 -3.34
C TYR A 451 0.16 -26.59 -4.62
N ASN A 452 -1.08 -26.98 -4.78
CA ASN A 452 -1.60 -27.73 -5.93
C ASN A 452 -2.94 -27.12 -6.39
N ASP A 453 -3.83 -27.92 -6.95
CA ASP A 453 -5.14 -27.47 -7.44
C ASP A 453 -6.14 -27.14 -6.32
N ASP A 454 -5.89 -27.57 -5.08
CA ASP A 454 -6.66 -27.11 -3.91
C ASP A 454 -6.11 -25.75 -3.45
N LEU A 455 -6.61 -24.69 -4.07
CA LEU A 455 -6.20 -23.31 -3.76
C LEU A 455 -6.75 -22.81 -2.42
N SER A 456 -7.69 -23.53 -1.80
CA SER A 456 -8.22 -23.20 -0.46
C SER A 456 -7.33 -23.69 0.67
N HIS A 457 -6.35 -24.55 0.41
CA HIS A 457 -5.63 -25.34 1.40
C HIS A 457 -5.11 -24.54 2.60
N TYR A 458 -4.48 -23.40 2.39
CA TYR A 458 -3.94 -22.55 3.47
C TYR A 458 -4.86 -21.39 3.84
N SER A 459 -6.04 -21.25 3.19
CA SER A 459 -7.00 -20.15 3.43
C SER A 459 -7.99 -20.52 4.54
N ASP A 460 -8.92 -21.41 4.27
CA ASP A 460 -10.10 -21.66 5.10
C ASP A 460 -9.77 -22.31 6.45
N ASP A 461 -9.53 -21.51 7.47
CA ASP A 461 -9.29 -21.95 8.84
C ASP A 461 -8.10 -22.92 9.05
N TYR A 462 -7.21 -23.09 8.05
CA TYR A 462 -6.05 -23.97 8.17
C TYR A 462 -5.23 -23.69 9.43
N TRP A 463 -4.80 -22.44 9.62
CA TRP A 463 -3.96 -22.05 10.75
C TRP A 463 -4.70 -22.07 12.09
N ALA A 464 -6.02 -22.02 12.09
CA ALA A 464 -6.84 -22.16 13.31
C ALA A 464 -7.04 -23.62 13.74
N THR A 465 -6.93 -24.58 12.81
CA THR A 465 -7.30 -25.98 13.00
C THR A 465 -6.14 -26.96 12.91
N VAL A 466 -5.06 -26.60 12.21
CA VAL A 466 -3.88 -27.48 12.09
C VAL A 466 -3.24 -27.77 13.45
N ASP A 467 -2.77 -29.00 13.64
CA ASP A 467 -1.97 -29.35 14.81
C ASP A 467 -0.58 -28.70 14.69
N PRO A 468 -0.23 -27.67 15.51
CA PRO A 468 1.02 -26.94 15.39
C PRO A 468 2.27 -27.78 15.67
N TYR A 469 2.12 -28.98 16.24
CA TYR A 469 3.20 -29.95 16.48
C TYR A 469 3.40 -30.93 15.32
N LYS A 470 2.56 -30.86 14.27
CA LYS A 470 2.56 -31.81 13.15
C LYS A 470 2.53 -31.09 11.79
N LEU A 471 3.22 -29.97 11.68
CA LEU A 471 3.38 -29.31 10.39
C LEU A 471 4.21 -30.19 9.45
N ALA A 472 3.94 -30.13 8.16
CA ALA A 472 4.71 -30.88 7.17
C ALA A 472 6.19 -30.47 7.20
N GLY A 473 7.09 -31.43 7.15
CA GLY A 473 8.54 -31.21 7.07
C GLY A 473 9.26 -31.00 8.40
N ILE A 474 8.53 -30.82 9.51
CA ILE A 474 9.16 -30.64 10.84
C ILE A 474 9.39 -31.99 11.55
N THR A 475 10.36 -31.98 12.47
CA THR A 475 10.58 -33.07 13.44
C THR A 475 10.73 -32.46 14.82
N GLU A 476 9.65 -32.54 15.61
CA GLU A 476 9.57 -31.86 16.90
C GLU A 476 9.01 -32.79 18.01
N THR A 477 9.22 -32.42 19.27
CA THR A 477 8.62 -33.10 20.41
C THR A 477 7.20 -32.60 20.66
N ASN A 478 6.37 -33.43 21.35
CA ASN A 478 5.02 -33.02 21.75
C ASN A 478 4.99 -32.30 23.13
N GLU A 479 6.08 -31.71 23.56
CA GLU A 479 6.13 -30.92 24.76
C GLU A 479 5.21 -29.72 24.68
N ALA A 480 4.37 -29.54 25.71
CA ALA A 480 3.43 -28.43 25.72
C ALA A 480 4.14 -27.08 25.73
N ARG A 481 3.78 -26.22 24.79
CA ARG A 481 4.30 -24.85 24.68
C ARG A 481 3.25 -23.81 25.06
N ALA A 482 3.68 -22.78 25.77
CA ALA A 482 2.82 -21.64 26.06
C ALA A 482 2.63 -20.78 24.77
N LYS A 483 1.46 -20.15 24.64
CA LYS A 483 1.16 -19.23 23.55
C LYS A 483 2.21 -18.11 23.44
N GLY A 484 2.76 -17.89 22.28
CA GLY A 484 3.75 -16.84 22.02
C GLY A 484 5.14 -17.11 22.61
N SER A 485 5.40 -18.32 23.15
CA SER A 485 6.72 -18.68 23.70
C SER A 485 7.69 -19.14 22.63
N GLY A 486 9.00 -19.05 22.91
CA GLY A 486 10.06 -19.64 22.08
C GLY A 486 10.31 -18.91 20.78
N MET A 487 9.99 -17.62 20.67
CA MET A 487 10.51 -16.77 19.60
C MET A 487 12.02 -16.64 19.78
N THR A 488 12.79 -17.05 18.78
CA THR A 488 14.24 -17.10 18.88
C THR A 488 14.90 -17.12 17.51
N THR A 489 16.18 -16.77 17.50
CA THR A 489 17.14 -17.10 16.44
C THR A 489 18.05 -18.25 16.92
N MET A 490 18.74 -18.90 16.02
CA MET A 490 19.74 -19.93 16.38
C MET A 490 21.07 -19.31 16.73
N ASP A 491 21.78 -19.85 17.74
CA ASP A 491 23.09 -19.32 18.16
C ASP A 491 24.21 -19.65 17.17
N HIS A 492 24.19 -20.81 16.51
CA HIS A 492 25.33 -21.38 15.77
C HIS A 492 24.98 -21.93 14.41
N SER A 493 23.81 -21.73 13.87
CA SER A 493 23.45 -22.47 12.69
C SER A 493 23.75 -21.75 11.39
N PHE A 494 24.36 -22.44 10.51
CA PHE A 494 24.24 -22.23 9.09
C PHE A 494 22.98 -22.97 8.63
N VAL A 495 22.04 -22.22 8.08
CA VAL A 495 20.94 -22.72 7.28
C VAL A 495 21.16 -22.20 5.88
N GLY A 496 20.99 -23.06 4.89
CA GLY A 496 21.21 -22.68 3.51
C GLY A 496 20.56 -23.64 2.55
N SER A 497 20.42 -23.17 1.33
CA SER A 497 19.89 -23.96 0.22
C SER A 497 20.80 -23.79 -0.99
N THR A 498 20.89 -24.83 -1.81
CA THR A 498 21.62 -24.78 -3.07
C THR A 498 20.83 -25.49 -4.16
N ALA A 499 20.93 -24.97 -5.37
CA ALA A 499 20.41 -25.61 -6.55
C ALA A 499 21.55 -26.32 -7.29
N LEU A 500 21.35 -27.55 -7.69
CA LEU A 500 22.16 -28.23 -8.69
C LEU A 500 21.42 -28.15 -10.02
N GLY A 501 22.01 -27.42 -10.98
CA GLY A 501 21.42 -27.19 -12.30
C GLY A 501 21.45 -28.42 -13.19
#